data_6cc192e118258eb86de20b395c8a8aa5
#
_entry.id   6cc192e118258eb86de20b395c8a8aa5
#
_cell.length_a   1.000
_cell.length_b   1.000
_cell.length_c   1.000
_cell.angle_alpha   90.00
_cell.angle_beta   90.00
_cell.angle_gamma   90.00
#
_symmetry.space_group_name_H-M   'P 1'
#
loop_
_entity.id
_entity.type
_entity.pdbx_description
1 polymer ?
#
loop_
_entity_poly.entity_id
_entity_poly.type
_entity_poly.pdbx_seq_one_letter_code
_entity_poly.pdbx_strand_id
1 'polypeptide(L)'
;HFRRTVQELEQTDLESRCRQNNLPYLRLGKIFLGASIVCCFLVTALAGDSFSNLRRILSPGENEAVSAEPITGNLQVLYKFPAYTQLPPRQISGSDGNLQALHASEVELEGLSQFPLKEALVRFWDVGASQSRDVPAVVVGERGFKASFSLLYSGHYSFVLTNEDGERIIESREHR
;
A
#
# COMPACT_ATOMS: atom_id res chain seq x y z
N HIS A 1 -53.03 62.86 -18.24
CA HIS A 1 -53.40 61.42 -18.21
C HIS A 1 -52.65 60.62 -19.28
N PHE A 2 -52.44 61.16 -20.46
CA PHE A 2 -51.80 60.41 -21.57
C PHE A 2 -50.34 60.07 -21.39
N ARG A 3 -49.57 60.83 -20.65
CA ARG A 3 -48.12 60.55 -20.38
C ARG A 3 -47.90 59.43 -19.40
N ARG A 4 -48.80 59.15 -18.47
CA ARG A 4 -48.66 58.05 -17.51
C ARG A 4 -48.89 56.67 -18.13
N THR A 5 -49.84 56.59 -19.05
CA THR A 5 -50.17 55.35 -19.76
C THR A 5 -49.07 54.90 -20.72
N VAL A 6 -48.32 55.83 -21.33
CA VAL A 6 -47.20 55.48 -22.20
C VAL A 6 -46.00 54.96 -21.41
N GLN A 7 -45.72 55.53 -20.23
CA GLN A 7 -44.62 55.02 -19.35
C GLN A 7 -44.89 53.62 -18.74
N GLU A 8 -46.15 53.35 -18.44
CA GLU A 8 -46.52 51.99 -17.93
C GLU A 8 -46.44 50.92 -19.02
N LEU A 9 -46.72 51.24 -20.25
CA LEU A 9 -46.62 50.35 -21.41
C LEU A 9 -45.14 50.06 -21.77
N GLU A 10 -44.27 51.07 -21.72
CA GLU A 10 -42.82 50.85 -21.95
C GLU A 10 -42.18 50.04 -20.89
N GLN A 11 -42.54 50.17 -19.59
CA GLN A 11 -42.01 49.41 -18.52
C GLN A 11 -42.40 47.92 -18.59
N THR A 12 -43.68 47.64 -18.95
CA THR A 12 -44.18 46.29 -19.13
C THR A 12 -43.54 45.55 -20.30
N ASP A 13 -43.19 46.26 -21.38
CA ASP A 13 -42.52 45.65 -22.55
C ASP A 13 -41.05 45.37 -22.29
N LEU A 14 -40.37 46.20 -21.50
CA LEU A 14 -38.98 45.95 -21.07
C LEU A 14 -38.86 44.76 -20.12
N GLU A 15 -39.78 44.62 -19.17
CA GLU A 15 -39.77 43.47 -18.25
C GLU A 15 -40.07 42.14 -18.96
N SER A 16 -40.98 42.16 -19.95
CA SER A 16 -41.28 40.96 -20.74
C SER A 16 -40.10 40.52 -21.61
N ARG A 17 -39.36 41.47 -22.20
CA ARG A 17 -38.14 41.17 -23.00
C ARG A 17 -36.98 40.67 -22.15
N CYS A 18 -36.75 41.21 -20.94
CA CYS A 18 -35.75 40.72 -20.03
C CYS A 18 -36.02 39.28 -19.53
N ARG A 19 -37.28 38.95 -19.31
CA ARG A 19 -37.70 37.62 -18.87
C ARG A 19 -37.55 36.55 -19.95
N GLN A 20 -37.76 36.94 -21.22
CA GLN A 20 -37.71 36.01 -22.36
C GLN A 20 -36.29 35.67 -22.79
N ASN A 21 -35.31 36.56 -22.57
CA ASN A 21 -33.93 36.33 -22.94
C ASN A 21 -33.13 35.47 -21.92
N ASN A 22 -33.59 35.36 -20.67
CA ASN A 22 -32.86 34.61 -19.63
C ASN A 22 -33.23 33.11 -19.56
N LEU A 23 -34.32 32.68 -20.19
CA LEU A 23 -34.79 31.31 -20.17
C LEU A 23 -33.84 30.30 -20.84
N PRO A 24 -33.18 30.58 -21.98
CA PRO A 24 -32.27 29.62 -22.59
C PRO A 24 -30.97 29.44 -21.78
N TYR A 25 -30.45 30.52 -21.18
CA TYR A 25 -29.19 30.44 -20.38
C TYR A 25 -29.37 29.68 -19.09
N LEU A 26 -30.50 29.75 -18.41
CA LEU A 26 -30.82 28.97 -17.22
C LEU A 26 -30.97 27.48 -17.52
N ARG A 27 -31.48 27.11 -18.70
CA ARG A 27 -31.54 25.70 -19.12
C ARG A 27 -30.17 25.17 -19.53
N LEU A 28 -29.36 25.96 -20.25
CA LEU A 28 -27.99 25.61 -20.57
C LEU A 28 -27.13 25.43 -19.30
N GLY A 29 -27.25 26.34 -18.34
CA GLY A 29 -26.51 26.25 -17.07
C GLY A 29 -26.81 24.98 -16.29
N LYS A 30 -28.05 24.51 -16.24
CA LYS A 30 -28.43 23.25 -15.60
C LYS A 30 -27.86 22.02 -16.32
N ILE A 31 -27.79 22.07 -17.66
CA ILE A 31 -27.19 20.99 -18.47
C ILE A 31 -25.69 20.92 -18.24
N PHE A 32 -24.98 22.07 -18.20
CA PHE A 32 -23.55 22.13 -17.91
C PHE A 32 -23.22 21.68 -16.48
N LEU A 33 -24.05 22.06 -15.50
CA LEU A 33 -23.87 21.62 -14.12
C LEU A 33 -24.06 20.10 -13.99
N GLY A 34 -25.07 19.53 -14.63
CA GLY A 34 -25.32 18.09 -14.66
C GLY A 34 -24.19 17.32 -15.35
N ALA A 35 -23.70 17.80 -16.50
CA ALA A 35 -22.59 17.19 -17.22
C ALA A 35 -21.28 17.22 -16.42
N SER A 36 -21.02 18.31 -15.68
CA SER A 36 -19.85 18.43 -14.80
C SER A 36 -19.88 17.42 -13.66
N ILE A 37 -21.02 17.22 -13.02
CA ILE A 37 -21.17 16.24 -11.93
C ILE A 37 -20.99 14.81 -12.45
N VAL A 38 -21.56 14.47 -13.61
CA VAL A 38 -21.40 13.15 -14.24
C VAL A 38 -19.93 12.91 -14.63
N CYS A 39 -19.27 13.93 -15.17
CA CYS A 39 -17.84 13.83 -15.51
C CYS A 39 -16.96 13.62 -14.27
N CYS A 40 -17.21 14.31 -13.17
CA CYS A 40 -16.53 14.09 -11.89
C CYS A 40 -16.77 12.67 -11.35
N PHE A 41 -18.01 12.16 -11.44
CA PHE A 41 -18.31 10.79 -11.02
C PHE A 41 -17.63 9.76 -11.90
N LEU A 42 -17.56 9.96 -13.21
CA LEU A 42 -16.86 9.08 -14.14
C LEU A 42 -15.35 9.09 -13.90
N VAL A 43 -14.75 10.24 -13.65
CA VAL A 43 -13.33 10.37 -13.32
C VAL A 43 -13.03 9.70 -11.99
N THR A 44 -13.88 9.83 -10.98
CA THR A 44 -13.67 9.13 -9.68
C THR A 44 -13.88 7.63 -9.79
N ALA A 45 -14.81 7.14 -10.60
CA ALA A 45 -15.05 5.72 -10.81
C ALA A 45 -13.92 5.04 -11.62
N LEU A 46 -13.37 5.73 -12.63
CA LEU A 46 -12.24 5.22 -13.44
C LEU A 46 -10.88 5.39 -12.75
N ALA A 47 -10.76 6.33 -11.81
CA ALA A 47 -9.53 6.58 -11.07
C ALA A 47 -9.44 5.77 -9.77
N GLY A 48 -10.45 4.95 -9.44
CA GLY A 48 -10.49 4.19 -8.19
C GLY A 48 -9.23 3.34 -7.94
N ASP A 49 -8.71 2.72 -8.98
CA ASP A 49 -7.48 1.92 -8.89
C ASP A 49 -6.20 2.78 -8.94
N SER A 50 -6.27 3.98 -9.53
CA SER A 50 -5.12 4.90 -9.59
C SER A 50 -4.95 5.70 -8.30
N PHE A 51 -6.01 5.93 -7.53
CA PHE A 51 -5.94 6.61 -6.23
C PHE A 51 -5.26 5.77 -5.16
N SER A 52 -5.34 4.45 -5.23
CA SER A 52 -4.60 3.56 -4.33
C SER A 52 -3.08 3.73 -4.52
N ASN A 53 -2.64 3.88 -5.77
CA ASN A 53 -1.24 4.12 -6.09
C ASN A 53 -0.78 5.56 -5.76
N LEU A 54 -1.68 6.55 -5.92
CA LEU A 54 -1.37 7.94 -5.55
C LEU A 54 -1.28 8.13 -4.03
N ARG A 55 -2.11 7.40 -3.27
CA ARG A 55 -2.04 7.38 -1.81
C ARG A 55 -0.71 6.79 -1.33
N ARG A 56 -0.16 5.82 -2.06
CA ARG A 56 1.15 5.21 -1.79
C ARG A 56 2.32 6.16 -2.09
N ILE A 57 2.15 7.08 -3.05
CA ILE A 57 3.16 8.10 -3.41
C ILE A 57 3.06 9.34 -2.51
N LEU A 58 1.86 9.68 -2.05
CA LEU A 58 1.59 10.85 -1.20
C LEU A 58 1.54 10.52 0.30
N SER A 59 1.58 9.24 0.69
CA SER A 59 1.91 8.91 2.08
C SER A 59 3.33 9.42 2.31
N PRO A 60 3.54 10.37 3.24
CA PRO A 60 4.87 10.67 3.73
C PRO A 60 5.41 9.32 4.18
N GLY A 61 6.55 8.91 3.60
CA GLY A 61 7.09 7.56 3.73
C GLY A 61 6.86 7.07 5.14
N GLU A 62 6.23 5.89 5.26
CA GLU A 62 6.20 5.17 6.53
C GLU A 62 7.60 5.39 7.10
N ASN A 63 7.67 5.88 8.32
CA ASN A 63 8.93 6.14 9.00
C ASN A 63 9.64 4.78 9.13
N GLU A 64 10.36 4.40 8.06
CA GLU A 64 11.22 3.22 8.08
C GLU A 64 12.46 3.63 8.88
N ALA A 65 12.46 3.31 10.15
CA ALA A 65 13.64 3.46 11.00
C ALA A 65 14.58 2.28 10.72
N VAL A 66 15.81 2.58 10.36
CA VAL A 66 16.86 1.56 10.25
C VAL A 66 17.52 1.42 11.61
N SER A 67 17.35 0.25 12.24
CA SER A 67 18.02 -0.06 13.51
C SER A 67 19.46 -0.50 13.27
N ALA A 68 20.40 0.16 13.92
CA ALA A 68 21.82 -0.21 13.90
C ALA A 68 22.10 -1.49 14.74
N GLU A 69 21.19 -1.83 15.66
CA GLU A 69 21.29 -3.03 16.47
C GLU A 69 20.40 -4.14 15.90
N PRO A 70 20.76 -5.43 16.10
CA PRO A 70 19.90 -6.52 15.68
C PRO A 70 18.59 -6.47 16.47
N ILE A 71 17.47 -6.38 15.76
CA ILE A 71 16.12 -6.33 16.35
C ILE A 71 15.50 -7.71 16.52
N THR A 72 16.16 -8.72 15.96
CA THR A 72 15.73 -10.11 15.99
C THR A 72 16.73 -10.96 16.76
N GLY A 73 16.23 -11.99 17.40
CA GLY A 73 17.05 -12.96 18.14
C GLY A 73 16.44 -14.36 18.17
N ASN A 74 17.17 -15.31 18.70
CA ASN A 74 16.73 -16.70 18.85
C ASN A 74 16.20 -17.31 17.55
N LEU A 75 16.89 -17.04 16.44
CA LEU A 75 16.46 -17.54 15.14
C LEU A 75 16.54 -19.06 15.08
N GLN A 76 15.45 -19.68 14.69
CA GLN A 76 15.34 -21.10 14.40
C GLN A 76 14.97 -21.28 12.94
N VAL A 77 15.65 -22.19 12.28
CA VAL A 77 15.45 -22.44 10.85
C VAL A 77 15.16 -23.92 10.66
N LEU A 78 14.02 -24.22 10.03
CA LEU A 78 13.65 -25.55 9.61
C LEU A 78 13.73 -25.64 8.08
N TYR A 79 14.62 -26.48 7.59
CA TYR A 79 14.76 -26.77 6.16
C TYR A 79 13.93 -28.01 5.81
N LYS A 80 13.08 -27.90 4.83
CA LYS A 80 12.38 -28.99 4.17
C LYS A 80 12.92 -29.15 2.76
N PHE A 81 13.64 -30.19 2.52
CA PHE A 81 14.27 -30.41 1.23
C PHE A 81 13.26 -30.97 0.20
N PRO A 82 13.47 -30.67 -1.10
CA PRO A 82 12.62 -31.22 -2.15
C PRO A 82 12.59 -32.75 -2.14
N ALA A 83 11.43 -33.35 -2.46
CA ALA A 83 11.21 -34.79 -2.35
C ALA A 83 12.22 -35.65 -3.18
N TYR A 84 12.73 -35.13 -4.29
CA TYR A 84 13.71 -35.82 -5.12
C TYR A 84 15.05 -36.07 -4.43
N THR A 85 15.34 -35.30 -3.37
CA THR A 85 16.60 -35.41 -2.61
C THR A 85 16.56 -36.54 -1.59
N GLN A 86 15.38 -36.99 -1.17
CA GLN A 86 15.14 -37.95 -0.11
C GLN A 86 15.84 -37.61 1.25
N LEU A 87 16.21 -36.32 1.42
CA LEU A 87 16.79 -35.82 2.65
C LEU A 87 15.70 -35.53 3.70
N PRO A 88 15.94 -35.93 4.96
CA PRO A 88 15.02 -35.59 6.04
C PRO A 88 15.06 -34.07 6.33
N PRO A 89 13.99 -33.50 6.90
CA PRO A 89 13.99 -32.11 7.33
C PRO A 89 15.12 -31.87 8.35
N ARG A 90 15.74 -30.70 8.28
CA ARG A 90 16.83 -30.28 9.15
C ARG A 90 16.45 -29.01 9.91
N GLN A 91 16.52 -29.10 11.23
CA GLN A 91 16.30 -27.96 12.11
C GLN A 91 17.62 -27.43 12.65
N ILE A 92 17.79 -26.11 12.66
CA ILE A 92 18.93 -25.40 13.25
C ILE A 92 18.37 -24.39 14.25
N SER A 93 18.76 -24.56 15.53
CA SER A 93 18.41 -23.60 16.57
C SER A 93 19.59 -22.67 16.84
N GLY A 94 19.31 -21.39 17.16
CA GLY A 94 20.36 -20.40 17.39
C GLY A 94 21.12 -20.03 16.10
N SER A 95 20.40 -20.01 14.97
CA SER A 95 20.98 -19.62 13.69
C SER A 95 21.41 -18.15 13.72
N ASP A 96 22.46 -17.82 13.01
CA ASP A 96 22.88 -16.44 12.72
C ASP A 96 22.00 -15.76 11.64
N GLY A 97 21.02 -16.50 11.11
CA GLY A 97 20.13 -16.07 10.05
C GLY A 97 20.64 -16.37 8.63
N ASN A 98 21.90 -16.75 8.46
CA ASN A 98 22.38 -17.12 7.13
C ASN A 98 21.77 -18.47 6.69
N LEU A 99 21.18 -18.47 5.49
CA LEU A 99 20.46 -19.61 4.93
C LEU A 99 21.29 -20.26 3.84
N GLN A 100 21.51 -21.56 3.97
CA GLN A 100 22.17 -22.35 2.93
C GLN A 100 21.42 -23.67 2.72
N ALA A 101 20.78 -23.79 1.57
CA ALA A 101 20.03 -24.99 1.20
C ALA A 101 20.06 -25.25 -0.31
N LEU A 102 19.56 -26.41 -0.68
CA LEU A 102 19.36 -26.76 -2.07
C LEU A 102 18.28 -25.89 -2.71
N HIS A 103 18.40 -25.65 -4.01
CA HIS A 103 17.37 -24.93 -4.79
C HIS A 103 16.00 -25.58 -4.58
N ALA A 104 14.97 -24.73 -4.46
CA ALA A 104 13.58 -25.12 -4.18
C ALA A 104 13.35 -25.80 -2.83
N SER A 105 14.26 -25.67 -1.86
CA SER A 105 13.99 -26.04 -0.47
C SER A 105 13.00 -25.06 0.14
N GLU A 106 12.06 -25.58 0.92
CA GLU A 106 11.21 -24.74 1.78
C GLU A 106 11.93 -24.46 3.10
N VAL A 107 11.87 -23.20 3.52
CA VAL A 107 12.45 -22.75 4.79
C VAL A 107 11.34 -22.19 5.64
N GLU A 108 11.23 -22.70 6.86
CA GLU A 108 10.46 -22.08 7.93
C GLU A 108 11.46 -21.41 8.89
N LEU A 109 11.30 -20.10 9.06
CA LEU A 109 12.14 -19.29 9.90
C LEU A 109 11.30 -18.72 11.04
N GLU A 110 11.72 -19.03 12.28
CA GLU A 110 11.08 -18.51 13.47
C GLU A 110 12.08 -17.65 14.24
N GLY A 111 11.59 -16.55 14.82
CA GLY A 111 12.43 -15.65 15.59
C GLY A 111 11.64 -14.89 16.64
N LEU A 112 12.38 -14.21 17.52
CA LEU A 112 11.84 -13.33 18.54
C LEU A 112 12.31 -11.91 18.28
N SER A 113 11.38 -10.96 18.37
CA SER A 113 11.67 -9.52 18.35
C SER A 113 12.04 -9.01 19.73
N GLN A 114 12.81 -7.94 19.79
CA GLN A 114 13.10 -7.21 21.03
C GLN A 114 11.90 -6.43 21.56
N PHE A 115 10.89 -6.17 20.75
CA PHE A 115 9.69 -5.39 21.07
C PHE A 115 8.42 -6.13 20.63
N PRO A 116 7.23 -5.76 21.17
CA PRO A 116 5.95 -6.31 20.74
C PRO A 116 5.67 -6.02 19.27
N LEU A 117 5.18 -7.03 18.54
CA LEU A 117 4.97 -7.00 17.11
C LEU A 117 3.50 -6.86 16.75
N LYS A 118 3.20 -5.92 15.85
CA LYS A 118 1.94 -5.83 15.14
C LYS A 118 2.00 -6.56 13.80
N GLU A 119 3.11 -6.43 13.09
CA GLU A 119 3.33 -7.03 11.78
C GLU A 119 4.81 -7.37 11.60
N ALA A 120 5.09 -8.43 10.85
CA ALA A 120 6.44 -8.82 10.51
C ALA A 120 6.49 -9.26 9.03
N LEU A 121 7.57 -8.95 8.35
CA LEU A 121 7.85 -9.44 7.02
C LEU A 121 9.35 -9.65 6.80
N VAL A 122 9.69 -10.48 5.84
CA VAL A 122 11.07 -10.75 5.41
C VAL A 122 11.23 -10.15 4.01
N ARG A 123 12.15 -9.22 3.86
CA ARG A 123 12.45 -8.56 2.60
C ARG A 123 13.68 -9.18 1.96
N PHE A 124 13.52 -9.67 0.74
CA PHE A 124 14.57 -10.33 -0.04
C PHE A 124 15.06 -9.44 -1.18
N TRP A 125 16.35 -9.49 -1.42
CA TRP A 125 17.00 -8.93 -2.61
C TRP A 125 17.71 -10.08 -3.32
N ASP A 126 17.05 -10.62 -4.34
CA ASP A 126 17.60 -11.70 -5.16
C ASP A 126 18.71 -11.17 -6.07
N VAL A 127 19.79 -11.95 -6.26
CA VAL A 127 20.89 -11.55 -7.14
C VAL A 127 20.38 -11.39 -8.58
N GLY A 128 20.57 -10.19 -9.13
CA GLY A 128 20.14 -9.85 -10.50
C GLY A 128 18.70 -9.33 -10.60
N ALA A 129 17.95 -9.27 -9.50
CA ALA A 129 16.65 -8.63 -9.49
C ALA A 129 16.78 -7.12 -9.26
N SER A 130 15.96 -6.32 -9.96
CA SER A 130 15.92 -4.87 -9.80
C SER A 130 15.03 -4.42 -8.64
N GLN A 131 14.26 -5.32 -8.05
CA GLN A 131 13.28 -5.03 -7.01
C GLN A 131 13.39 -6.05 -5.86
N SER A 132 13.13 -5.58 -4.65
CA SER A 132 12.99 -6.44 -3.48
C SER A 132 11.64 -7.16 -3.50
N ARG A 133 11.60 -8.34 -2.88
CA ARG A 133 10.40 -9.15 -2.68
C ARG A 133 10.12 -9.26 -1.19
N ASP A 134 8.93 -8.87 -0.77
CA ASP A 134 8.50 -8.97 0.62
C ASP A 134 7.68 -10.24 0.83
N VAL A 135 8.04 -11.02 1.85
CA VAL A 135 7.33 -12.23 2.28
C VAL A 135 6.72 -11.96 3.65
N PRO A 136 5.39 -12.03 3.81
CA PRO A 136 4.76 -11.82 5.10
C PRO A 136 5.14 -12.93 6.07
N ALA A 137 5.36 -12.56 7.33
CA ALA A 137 5.54 -13.46 8.45
C ALA A 137 4.32 -13.42 9.37
N VAL A 138 3.96 -14.53 9.94
CA VAL A 138 2.90 -14.63 10.93
C VAL A 138 3.44 -14.26 12.30
N VAL A 139 2.79 -13.32 12.98
CA VAL A 139 3.15 -12.97 14.36
C VAL A 139 2.61 -14.05 15.31
N VAL A 140 3.45 -14.54 16.19
CA VAL A 140 3.15 -15.60 17.15
C VAL A 140 3.35 -15.07 18.57
N GLY A 141 2.27 -14.88 19.32
CA GLY A 141 2.33 -14.21 20.61
C GLY A 141 2.63 -12.73 20.46
N GLU A 142 3.30 -12.13 21.43
CA GLU A 142 3.58 -10.68 21.43
C GLU A 142 4.83 -10.31 20.64
N ARG A 143 5.85 -11.18 20.63
CA ARG A 143 7.18 -10.89 20.08
C ARG A 143 7.70 -11.92 19.10
N GLY A 144 7.01 -13.05 18.98
CA GLY A 144 7.41 -14.11 18.04
C GLY A 144 6.94 -13.83 16.63
N PHE A 145 7.71 -14.30 15.66
CA PHE A 145 7.29 -14.31 14.26
C PHE A 145 7.74 -15.60 13.58
N LYS A 146 6.98 -16.01 12.58
CA LYS A 146 7.25 -17.19 11.75
C LYS A 146 7.04 -16.85 10.28
N ALA A 147 8.07 -17.03 9.47
CA ALA A 147 8.02 -16.88 8.02
C ALA A 147 8.23 -18.23 7.33
N SER A 148 7.54 -18.45 6.23
CA SER A 148 7.73 -19.64 5.39
C SER A 148 7.89 -19.22 3.93
N PHE A 149 8.96 -19.69 3.29
CA PHE A 149 9.26 -19.34 1.90
C PHE A 149 10.14 -20.40 1.24
N SER A 150 10.17 -20.39 -0.10
CA SER A 150 11.02 -21.27 -0.88
C SER A 150 12.28 -20.54 -1.33
N LEU A 151 13.44 -21.20 -1.18
CA LEU A 151 14.74 -20.71 -1.65
C LEU A 151 14.90 -21.03 -3.15
N LEU A 152 14.58 -20.05 -4.00
CA LEU A 152 14.68 -20.19 -5.45
C LEU A 152 15.92 -19.50 -6.03
N TYR A 153 16.42 -18.47 -5.35
CA TYR A 153 17.54 -17.64 -5.83
C TYR A 153 18.52 -17.38 -4.71
N SER A 154 19.74 -17.08 -5.07
CA SER A 154 20.73 -16.55 -4.15
C SER A 154 20.52 -15.06 -3.95
N GLY A 155 20.74 -14.56 -2.75
CA GLY A 155 20.51 -13.16 -2.45
C GLY A 155 20.83 -12.85 -0.98
N HIS A 156 20.27 -11.77 -0.51
CA HIS A 156 20.29 -11.38 0.89
C HIS A 156 18.90 -10.97 1.32
N TYR A 157 18.65 -10.99 2.61
CA TYR A 157 17.38 -10.61 3.18
C TYR A 157 17.56 -9.88 4.51
N SER A 158 16.57 -9.10 4.89
CA SER A 158 16.47 -8.52 6.22
C SER A 158 15.06 -8.62 6.77
N PHE A 159 14.94 -8.44 8.08
CA PHE A 159 13.65 -8.38 8.75
C PHE A 159 13.12 -6.96 8.75
N VAL A 160 11.84 -6.84 8.47
CA VAL A 160 11.09 -5.59 8.59
C VAL A 160 9.96 -5.84 9.57
N LEU A 161 10.07 -5.23 10.74
CA LEU A 161 9.17 -5.45 11.86
C LEU A 161 8.39 -4.16 12.14
N THR A 162 7.10 -4.29 12.40
CA THR A 162 6.24 -3.15 12.77
C THR A 162 5.85 -3.33 14.23
N ASN A 163 6.13 -2.32 15.06
CA ASN A 163 5.75 -2.32 16.46
C ASN A 163 4.26 -1.99 16.64
N GLU A 164 3.76 -2.02 17.89
CA GLU A 164 2.37 -1.70 18.22
C GLU A 164 2.00 -0.26 17.87
N ASP A 165 2.94 0.67 17.92
CA ASP A 165 2.75 2.08 17.58
C ASP A 165 2.63 2.30 16.06
N GLY A 166 2.88 1.27 15.25
CA GLY A 166 2.84 1.33 13.79
C GLY A 166 4.14 1.83 13.18
N GLU A 167 5.21 1.98 13.94
CA GLU A 167 6.52 2.31 13.43
C GLU A 167 7.15 1.08 12.78
N ARG A 168 7.66 1.26 11.58
CA ARG A 168 8.30 0.22 10.78
C ARG A 168 9.80 0.29 10.92
N ILE A 169 10.39 -0.77 11.44
CA ILE A 169 11.81 -0.84 11.76
C ILE A 169 12.45 -1.90 10.87
N ILE A 170 13.48 -1.50 10.12
CA ILE A 170 14.26 -2.40 9.27
C ILE A 170 15.53 -2.78 10.03
N GLU A 171 15.82 -4.06 10.12
CA GLU A 171 17.10 -4.54 10.65
C GLU A 171 18.21 -4.17 9.68
N SER A 172 19.25 -3.50 10.17
CA SER A 172 20.42 -3.13 9.35
C SER A 172 21.28 -4.32 8.98
N ARG A 173 21.16 -5.42 9.73
CA ARG A 173 21.87 -6.65 9.44
C ARG A 173 21.25 -7.36 8.26
N GLU A 174 22.04 -7.54 7.21
CA GLU A 174 21.68 -8.36 6.07
C GLU A 174 22.10 -9.81 6.30
N HIS A 175 21.19 -10.73 6.10
CA HIS A 175 21.42 -12.17 6.13
C HIS A 175 21.54 -12.70 4.70
N ARG A 176 22.28 -13.79 4.53
CA ARG A 176 22.55 -14.38 3.22
C ARG A 176 22.00 -15.79 3.10
#